data_690300b66347194283df4638e2c6623e
#
_entry.id   690300b66347194283df4638e2c6623e
#
_cell.length_a   1.000
_cell.length_b   1.000
_cell.length_c   1.000
_cell.angle_alpha   90.00
_cell.angle_beta   90.00
_cell.angle_gamma   90.00
#
_symmetry.space_group_name_H-M   'P 1'
#
loop_
_entity.id
_entity.type
_entity.pdbx_description
1 polymer ?
#
loop_
_entity_poly.entity_id
_entity_poly.type
_entity_poly.pdbx_seq_one_letter_code
_entity_poly.pdbx_strand_id
1 'polypeptide(L)'
;MSYNNEEEVGAAISKSLSSQCLAREDLFITSKLWSNNHAPKDVRSACELSLKHLGLNYLDLYLIHFPAAFHEKPGKNYDVCDPCTVEYECQSLEETWKAMECLVAEGLVKSIGVSNFNTKQLDRIISVASIMPAVNQIEVSVDLLNTKLIEYCHSKGIQVEAFGSRASSADCVKTMTPRLEEPFVKEIAAAHNKTAAQVLLRHALQRGLVVLSRGVTPAAIKSNFDIFDFELSEAEMQTLNTKGGNLRLFNYLALKDHPEYPFNED
;
A
#
# COMPACT_ATOMS: atom_id res chain seq x y z
N MET A 1 -11.79 5.51 2.31
CA MET A 1 -12.71 5.23 1.21
C MET A 1 -12.82 3.74 0.89
N SER A 2 -11.86 3.08 0.22
CA SER A 2 -11.98 1.64 -0.10
C SER A 2 -12.20 0.73 1.11
N TYR A 3 -11.62 1.05 2.25
CA TYR A 3 -11.71 0.22 3.47
C TYR A 3 -12.93 0.54 4.35
N ASN A 4 -13.68 1.59 4.06
CA ASN A 4 -14.88 2.04 4.79
C ASN A 4 -14.71 2.14 6.32
N ASN A 5 -13.52 2.54 6.79
CA ASN A 5 -13.18 2.60 8.22
C ASN A 5 -12.45 3.91 8.64
N GLU A 6 -12.46 4.93 7.78
CA GLU A 6 -11.76 6.19 8.09
C GLU A 6 -12.37 6.90 9.30
N GLU A 7 -13.68 6.77 9.54
CA GLU A 7 -14.34 7.37 10.70
C GLU A 7 -13.88 6.72 12.02
N GLU A 8 -13.75 5.38 12.06
CA GLU A 8 -13.23 4.66 13.23
C GLU A 8 -11.76 5.00 13.48
N VAL A 9 -10.97 5.10 12.41
CA VAL A 9 -9.56 5.53 12.51
C VAL A 9 -9.49 6.96 13.01
N GLY A 10 -10.34 7.87 12.50
CA GLY A 10 -10.44 9.26 12.94
C GLY A 10 -10.80 9.39 14.42
N ALA A 11 -11.76 8.60 14.89
CA ALA A 11 -12.12 8.56 16.30
C ALA A 11 -10.95 8.10 17.18
N ALA A 12 -10.17 7.11 16.73
CA ALA A 12 -8.99 6.63 17.45
C ALA A 12 -7.87 7.68 17.50
N ILE A 13 -7.63 8.38 16.38
CA ILE A 13 -6.67 9.49 16.30
C ILE A 13 -7.09 10.61 17.26
N SER A 14 -8.34 11.08 17.19
CA SER A 14 -8.88 12.13 18.06
C SER A 14 -8.71 11.77 19.54
N LYS A 15 -9.02 10.53 19.91
CA LYS A 15 -8.85 10.06 21.28
C LYS A 15 -7.37 10.10 21.72
N SER A 16 -6.45 9.70 20.84
CA SER A 16 -5.01 9.70 21.14
C SER A 16 -4.46 11.12 21.31
N LEU A 17 -4.87 12.05 20.45
CA LEU A 17 -4.48 13.46 20.53
C LEU A 17 -5.07 14.13 21.78
N SER A 18 -6.36 13.83 22.11
CA SER A 18 -7.04 14.41 23.29
C SER A 18 -6.43 13.94 24.63
N SER A 19 -5.79 12.77 24.64
CA SER A 19 -5.12 12.24 25.85
C SER A 19 -3.80 12.96 26.17
N GLN A 20 -3.39 13.95 25.35
CA GLN A 20 -2.12 14.71 25.45
C GLN A 20 -0.85 13.81 25.42
N CYS A 21 -0.99 12.56 24.99
CA CYS A 21 0.14 11.65 24.84
C CYS A 21 0.89 11.85 23.52
N LEU A 22 0.23 12.44 22.51
CA LEU A 22 0.76 12.66 21.17
C LEU A 22 0.31 14.00 20.61
N ALA A 23 1.19 14.69 19.90
CA ALA A 23 0.83 15.81 19.04
C ALA A 23 0.47 15.32 17.63
N ARG A 24 -0.23 16.12 16.81
CA ARG A 24 -0.59 15.73 15.43
C ARG A 24 0.65 15.45 14.57
N GLU A 25 1.72 16.17 14.79
CA GLU A 25 3.02 16.04 14.12
C GLU A 25 3.80 14.77 14.48
N ASP A 26 3.44 14.11 15.57
CA ASP A 26 4.01 12.80 15.96
C ASP A 26 3.38 11.65 15.14
N LEU A 27 2.30 11.93 14.42
CA LEU A 27 1.57 10.95 13.62
C LEU A 27 1.83 11.19 12.13
N PHE A 28 2.24 10.13 11.41
CA PHE A 28 2.29 10.11 9.96
C PHE A 28 1.04 9.40 9.42
N ILE A 29 0.11 10.18 8.86
CA ILE A 29 -1.19 9.67 8.42
C ILE A 29 -1.25 9.64 6.90
N THR A 30 -1.46 8.45 6.35
CA THR A 30 -1.64 8.21 4.92
C THR A 30 -3.09 7.82 4.61
N SER A 31 -3.67 8.44 3.60
CA SER A 31 -4.89 7.95 2.95
C SER A 31 -4.70 7.86 1.43
N LYS A 32 -5.72 7.40 0.71
CA LYS A 32 -5.60 7.10 -0.71
C LYS A 32 -6.84 7.54 -1.49
N LEU A 33 -6.58 8.10 -2.68
CA LEU A 33 -7.59 8.37 -3.70
C LEU A 33 -8.08 7.05 -4.29
N TRP A 34 -9.36 6.76 -4.16
CA TRP A 34 -9.94 5.56 -4.74
C TRP A 34 -10.21 5.71 -6.24
N SER A 35 -10.25 4.61 -6.95
CA SER A 35 -10.33 4.53 -8.41
C SER A 35 -11.52 5.23 -9.05
N ASN A 36 -12.63 5.43 -8.34
CA ASN A 36 -13.82 6.13 -8.82
C ASN A 36 -13.71 7.67 -8.73
N ASN A 37 -12.59 8.21 -8.25
CA ASN A 37 -12.37 9.64 -8.07
C ASN A 37 -11.12 10.14 -8.81
N HIS A 38 -10.70 9.45 -9.87
CA HIS A 38 -9.51 9.83 -10.64
C HIS A 38 -9.73 11.07 -11.52
N ALA A 39 -10.98 11.40 -11.87
CA ALA A 39 -11.24 12.61 -12.62
C ALA A 39 -10.74 13.85 -11.86
N PRO A 40 -9.99 14.78 -12.48
CA PRO A 40 -9.35 15.92 -11.80
C PRO A 40 -10.31 16.75 -10.93
N LYS A 41 -11.55 16.90 -11.36
CA LYS A 41 -12.61 17.61 -10.63
C LYS A 41 -13.01 16.94 -9.31
N ASP A 42 -12.78 15.62 -9.18
CA ASP A 42 -13.22 14.81 -8.04
C ASP A 42 -12.10 14.57 -7.01
N VAL A 43 -10.82 14.74 -7.41
CA VAL A 43 -9.65 14.48 -6.56
C VAL A 43 -9.69 15.28 -5.27
N ARG A 44 -9.97 16.59 -5.36
CA ARG A 44 -10.03 17.48 -4.20
C ARG A 44 -11.13 17.07 -3.23
N SER A 45 -12.36 16.89 -3.73
CA SER A 45 -13.51 16.53 -2.90
C SER A 45 -13.32 15.18 -2.21
N ALA A 46 -12.66 14.22 -2.88
CA ALA A 46 -12.29 12.94 -2.30
C ALA A 46 -11.28 13.07 -1.15
N CYS A 47 -10.27 13.92 -1.31
CA CYS A 47 -9.31 14.22 -0.25
C CYS A 47 -9.98 14.91 0.95
N GLU A 48 -10.80 15.93 0.71
CA GLU A 48 -11.55 16.65 1.76
C GLU A 48 -12.50 15.70 2.51
N LEU A 49 -13.10 14.74 1.83
CA LEU A 49 -13.95 13.72 2.47
C LEU A 49 -13.13 12.81 3.38
N SER A 50 -11.96 12.36 2.95
CA SER A 50 -11.05 11.58 3.82
C SER A 50 -10.60 12.39 5.03
N LEU A 51 -10.24 13.66 4.86
CA LEU A 51 -9.89 14.57 5.96
C LEU A 51 -11.04 14.72 6.96
N LYS A 52 -12.27 14.90 6.46
CA LYS A 52 -13.47 14.99 7.29
C LYS A 52 -13.70 13.72 8.10
N HIS A 53 -13.63 12.53 7.48
CA HIS A 53 -13.83 11.24 8.16
C HIS A 53 -12.74 10.99 9.21
N LEU A 54 -11.50 11.37 8.91
CA LEU A 54 -10.37 11.24 9.83
C LEU A 54 -10.35 12.33 10.94
N GLY A 55 -11.14 13.40 10.80
CA GLY A 55 -11.13 14.55 11.73
C GLY A 55 -9.82 15.33 11.69
N LEU A 56 -9.19 15.45 10.51
CA LEU A 56 -7.87 16.07 10.32
C LEU A 56 -7.95 17.27 9.39
N ASN A 57 -6.98 18.20 9.53
CA ASN A 57 -6.81 19.35 8.65
C ASN A 57 -5.84 19.08 7.49
N TYR A 58 -4.98 18.09 7.62
CA TYR A 58 -4.04 17.66 6.57
C TYR A 58 -3.70 16.18 6.70
N LEU A 59 -3.27 15.58 5.57
CA LEU A 59 -2.62 14.27 5.53
C LEU A 59 -1.10 14.46 5.37
N ASP A 60 -0.31 13.53 5.89
CA ASP A 60 1.13 13.53 5.65
C ASP A 60 1.45 12.97 4.26
N LEU A 61 0.66 12.00 3.79
CA LEU A 61 0.80 11.39 2.47
C LEU A 61 -0.58 11.04 1.88
N TYR A 62 -0.77 11.37 0.60
CA TYR A 62 -1.95 10.94 -0.15
C TYR A 62 -1.54 10.23 -1.42
N LEU A 63 -2.07 9.02 -1.64
CA LEU A 63 -1.66 8.14 -2.74
C LEU A 63 -2.79 7.93 -3.74
N ILE A 64 -2.49 7.85 -5.04
CA ILE A 64 -3.39 7.20 -5.99
C ILE A 64 -3.37 5.70 -5.66
N HIS A 65 -4.53 5.13 -5.29
CA HIS A 65 -4.59 3.77 -4.71
C HIS A 65 -4.27 2.66 -5.72
N PHE A 66 -4.73 2.85 -6.96
CA PHE A 66 -4.53 1.91 -8.06
C PHE A 66 -4.56 2.69 -9.38
N PRO A 67 -3.80 2.34 -10.42
CA PRO A 67 -3.74 3.14 -11.64
C PRO A 67 -5.01 3.08 -12.50
N ALA A 68 -5.79 2.02 -12.41
CA ALA A 68 -7.01 1.87 -13.20
C ALA A 68 -8.20 2.61 -12.57
N ALA A 69 -8.85 3.47 -13.34
CA ALA A 69 -10.06 4.16 -12.96
C ALA A 69 -11.30 3.31 -13.28
N PHE A 70 -12.26 3.26 -12.36
CA PHE A 70 -13.53 2.55 -12.59
C PHE A 70 -14.62 3.05 -11.65
N HIS A 71 -15.86 2.74 -11.99
CA HIS A 71 -17.03 2.87 -11.12
C HIS A 71 -17.62 1.51 -10.80
N GLU A 72 -18.26 1.39 -9.64
CA GLU A 72 -19.09 0.24 -9.35
C GLU A 72 -20.34 0.26 -10.23
N LYS A 73 -20.70 -0.87 -10.83
CA LYS A 73 -21.94 -0.98 -11.60
C LYS A 73 -23.15 -0.80 -10.68
N PRO A 74 -24.24 -0.15 -11.17
CA PRO A 74 -25.44 0.08 -10.38
C PRO A 74 -25.96 -1.22 -9.73
N GLY A 75 -26.15 -1.18 -8.42
CA GLY A 75 -26.64 -2.32 -7.61
C GLY A 75 -25.63 -3.43 -7.38
N LYS A 76 -24.35 -3.19 -7.69
CA LYS A 76 -23.24 -4.09 -7.37
C LYS A 76 -22.33 -3.45 -6.34
N ASN A 77 -21.75 -4.26 -5.46
CA ASN A 77 -20.62 -3.87 -4.65
C ASN A 77 -19.35 -4.33 -5.36
N TYR A 78 -18.29 -3.55 -5.25
CA TYR A 78 -16.99 -3.93 -5.80
C TYR A 78 -16.51 -5.27 -5.24
N ASP A 79 -16.22 -6.19 -6.15
CA ASP A 79 -15.53 -7.45 -5.86
C ASP A 79 -14.22 -7.47 -6.64
N VAL A 80 -13.12 -7.51 -5.93
CA VAL A 80 -11.76 -7.51 -6.50
C VAL A 80 -11.49 -8.66 -7.48
N CYS A 81 -12.30 -9.71 -7.43
CA CYS A 81 -12.17 -10.90 -8.27
C CYS A 81 -13.19 -10.97 -9.41
N ASP A 82 -14.25 -10.16 -9.39
CA ASP A 82 -15.36 -10.23 -10.36
C ASP A 82 -15.45 -8.98 -11.25
N PRO A 83 -15.05 -9.07 -12.55
CA PRO A 83 -15.14 -7.95 -13.50
C PRO A 83 -16.58 -7.53 -13.79
N CYS A 84 -17.57 -8.34 -13.48
CA CYS A 84 -18.97 -7.99 -13.63
C CYS A 84 -19.45 -6.92 -12.62
N THR A 85 -18.63 -6.56 -11.64
CA THR A 85 -18.97 -5.56 -10.60
C THR A 85 -18.53 -4.15 -10.95
N VAL A 86 -17.69 -3.98 -11.98
CA VAL A 86 -17.07 -2.70 -12.35
C VAL A 86 -17.39 -2.28 -13.78
N GLU A 87 -17.39 -0.98 -14.00
CA GLU A 87 -17.39 -0.32 -15.30
C GLU A 87 -16.12 0.51 -15.41
N TYR A 88 -15.30 0.23 -16.43
CA TYR A 88 -14.00 0.88 -16.60
C TYR A 88 -14.18 2.33 -17.05
N GLU A 89 -13.33 3.19 -16.52
CA GLU A 89 -13.24 4.60 -16.90
C GLU A 89 -11.85 4.88 -17.47
N CYS A 90 -11.79 5.54 -18.64
CA CYS A 90 -10.52 5.95 -19.23
C CYS A 90 -10.16 7.35 -18.74
N GLN A 91 -9.49 7.41 -17.59
CA GLN A 91 -8.98 8.68 -17.05
C GLN A 91 -7.46 8.73 -17.21
N SER A 92 -6.92 9.89 -17.66
CA SER A 92 -5.48 10.10 -17.75
C SER A 92 -4.86 10.13 -16.36
N LEU A 93 -3.86 9.28 -16.14
CA LEU A 93 -3.06 9.27 -14.91
C LEU A 93 -2.31 10.59 -14.72
N GLU A 94 -1.84 11.20 -15.83
CA GLU A 94 -1.12 12.46 -15.84
C GLU A 94 -2.01 13.63 -15.36
N GLU A 95 -3.29 13.65 -15.80
CA GLU A 95 -4.25 14.66 -15.34
C GLU A 95 -4.64 14.46 -13.88
N THR A 96 -4.84 13.20 -13.45
CA THR A 96 -5.07 12.87 -12.04
C THR A 96 -3.89 13.32 -11.19
N TRP A 97 -2.65 13.08 -11.66
CA TRP A 97 -1.45 13.51 -10.94
C TRP A 97 -1.37 15.03 -10.77
N LYS A 98 -1.69 15.79 -11.82
CA LYS A 98 -1.75 17.25 -11.74
C LYS A 98 -2.75 17.75 -10.70
N ALA A 99 -3.91 17.08 -10.60
CA ALA A 99 -4.87 17.40 -9.55
C ALA A 99 -4.35 17.03 -8.14
N MET A 100 -3.58 15.96 -8.00
CA MET A 100 -2.91 15.60 -6.74
C MET A 100 -1.89 16.67 -6.33
N GLU A 101 -1.12 17.23 -7.28
CA GLU A 101 -0.18 18.33 -7.01
C GLU A 101 -0.87 19.58 -6.45
N CYS A 102 -2.08 19.89 -6.90
CA CYS A 102 -2.86 21.00 -6.37
C CYS A 102 -3.18 20.83 -4.87
N LEU A 103 -3.40 19.61 -4.39
CA LEU A 103 -3.65 19.36 -2.96
C LEU A 103 -2.46 19.74 -2.09
N VAL A 104 -1.24 19.58 -2.58
CA VAL A 104 -0.02 20.02 -1.89
C VAL A 104 0.04 21.55 -1.83
N ALA A 105 -0.22 22.21 -2.95
CA ALA A 105 -0.23 23.70 -3.02
C ALA A 105 -1.30 24.31 -2.09
N GLU A 106 -2.41 23.63 -1.89
CA GLU A 106 -3.51 24.03 -0.99
C GLU A 106 -3.25 23.67 0.48
N GLY A 107 -2.19 22.92 0.78
CA GLY A 107 -1.86 22.49 2.14
C GLY A 107 -2.75 21.38 2.71
N LEU A 108 -3.57 20.74 1.89
CA LEU A 108 -4.41 19.60 2.29
C LEU A 108 -3.58 18.32 2.53
N VAL A 109 -2.45 18.21 1.84
CA VAL A 109 -1.52 17.10 1.99
C VAL A 109 -0.08 17.60 1.99
N LYS A 110 0.82 16.96 2.74
CA LYS A 110 2.25 17.33 2.76
C LYS A 110 3.04 16.67 1.62
N SER A 111 2.66 15.44 1.26
CA SER A 111 3.32 14.65 0.22
C SER A 111 2.28 13.87 -0.58
N ILE A 112 2.62 13.59 -1.83
CA ILE A 112 1.79 12.78 -2.72
C ILE A 112 2.61 11.61 -3.29
N GLY A 113 1.92 10.54 -3.64
CA GLY A 113 2.54 9.35 -4.22
C GLY A 113 1.51 8.47 -4.92
N VAL A 114 1.94 7.29 -5.25
CA VAL A 114 1.13 6.31 -5.97
C VAL A 114 1.15 4.94 -5.28
N SER A 115 0.26 4.06 -5.68
CA SER A 115 0.23 2.68 -5.20
C SER A 115 -0.11 1.73 -6.36
N ASN A 116 0.57 0.60 -6.42
CA ASN A 116 0.42 -0.42 -7.46
C ASN A 116 0.81 0.04 -8.89
N PHE A 117 1.71 1.02 -9.02
CA PHE A 117 2.18 1.48 -10.33
C PHE A 117 3.38 0.66 -10.80
N ASN A 118 3.38 0.29 -12.08
CA ASN A 118 4.53 -0.29 -12.75
C ASN A 118 5.51 0.80 -13.27
N THR A 119 6.65 0.37 -13.80
CA THR A 119 7.70 1.30 -14.27
C THR A 119 7.22 2.22 -15.38
N LYS A 120 6.42 1.74 -16.34
CA LYS A 120 5.90 2.55 -17.45
C LYS A 120 4.95 3.63 -16.96
N GLN A 121 4.08 3.30 -16.03
CA GLN A 121 3.15 4.27 -15.43
C GLN A 121 3.90 5.31 -14.60
N LEU A 122 4.94 4.89 -13.86
CA LEU A 122 5.83 5.81 -13.14
C LEU A 122 6.56 6.75 -14.10
N ASP A 123 7.10 6.26 -15.22
CA ASP A 123 7.74 7.10 -16.24
C ASP A 123 6.78 8.17 -16.79
N ARG A 124 5.54 7.81 -17.06
CA ARG A 124 4.51 8.75 -17.51
C ARG A 124 4.24 9.85 -16.48
N ILE A 125 4.05 9.47 -15.22
CA ILE A 125 3.87 10.45 -14.13
C ILE A 125 5.11 11.35 -14.02
N ILE A 126 6.31 10.77 -13.95
CA ILE A 126 7.57 11.51 -13.82
C ILE A 126 7.74 12.53 -14.97
N SER A 127 7.34 12.17 -16.18
CA SER A 127 7.50 13.03 -17.36
C SER A 127 6.71 14.34 -17.29
N VAL A 128 5.62 14.38 -16.49
CA VAL A 128 4.74 15.55 -16.34
C VAL A 128 4.78 16.16 -14.94
N ALA A 129 5.41 15.49 -13.98
CA ALA A 129 5.39 15.89 -12.57
C ALA A 129 6.15 17.19 -12.33
N SER A 130 5.53 18.13 -11.64
CA SER A 130 6.19 19.25 -10.97
C SER A 130 6.60 18.88 -9.55
N ILE A 131 5.86 17.97 -8.93
CA ILE A 131 6.16 17.34 -7.65
C ILE A 131 6.32 15.84 -7.93
N MET A 132 7.52 15.31 -7.66
CA MET A 132 7.81 13.89 -7.85
C MET A 132 6.99 13.02 -6.89
N PRO A 133 6.55 11.82 -7.30
CA PRO A 133 5.98 10.86 -6.37
C PRO A 133 6.95 10.56 -5.23
N ALA A 134 6.53 10.82 -3.99
CA ALA A 134 7.36 10.52 -2.81
C ALA A 134 7.44 9.00 -2.56
N VAL A 135 6.36 8.29 -2.88
CA VAL A 135 6.17 6.87 -2.57
C VAL A 135 5.52 6.14 -3.74
N ASN A 136 5.96 4.89 -3.97
CA ASN A 136 5.15 3.86 -4.62
C ASN A 136 4.86 2.75 -3.61
N GLN A 137 3.60 2.60 -3.18
CA GLN A 137 3.18 1.56 -2.25
C GLN A 137 2.77 0.31 -3.02
N ILE A 138 3.52 -0.79 -2.89
CA ILE A 138 3.34 -2.01 -3.67
C ILE A 138 3.30 -3.27 -2.81
N GLU A 139 2.74 -4.35 -3.34
CA GLU A 139 2.86 -5.66 -2.72
C GLU A 139 4.31 -6.12 -2.74
N VAL A 140 4.87 -6.43 -1.55
CA VAL A 140 6.20 -7.05 -1.42
C VAL A 140 6.13 -8.12 -0.34
N SER A 141 6.48 -9.34 -0.71
CA SER A 141 6.56 -10.48 0.19
C SER A 141 7.67 -11.42 -0.24
N VAL A 142 7.90 -12.50 0.50
CA VAL A 142 8.82 -13.57 0.09
C VAL A 142 8.36 -14.26 -1.21
N ASP A 143 7.07 -14.20 -1.54
CA ASP A 143 6.53 -14.72 -2.80
C ASP A 143 6.60 -13.72 -3.96
N LEU A 144 6.71 -12.44 -3.66
CA LEU A 144 6.76 -11.38 -4.65
C LEU A 144 7.79 -10.34 -4.23
N LEU A 145 9.03 -10.59 -4.60
CA LEU A 145 10.13 -9.72 -4.18
C LEU A 145 10.12 -8.34 -4.85
N ASN A 146 9.55 -8.22 -6.03
CA ASN A 146 9.47 -6.98 -6.82
C ASN A 146 10.81 -6.23 -6.94
N THR A 147 11.94 -6.97 -6.99
CA THR A 147 13.29 -6.39 -6.91
C THR A 147 13.52 -5.34 -7.99
N LYS A 148 13.18 -5.63 -9.25
CA LYS A 148 13.37 -4.69 -10.36
C LYS A 148 12.59 -3.38 -10.19
N LEU A 149 11.33 -3.47 -9.74
CA LEU A 149 10.49 -2.30 -9.51
C LEU A 149 10.99 -1.49 -8.31
N ILE A 150 11.46 -2.16 -7.25
CA ILE A 150 12.06 -1.51 -6.08
C ILE A 150 13.34 -0.75 -6.49
N GLU A 151 14.25 -1.40 -7.20
CA GLU A 151 15.48 -0.78 -7.70
C GLU A 151 15.17 0.42 -8.61
N TYR A 152 14.19 0.27 -9.49
CA TYR A 152 13.73 1.37 -10.34
C TYR A 152 13.22 2.56 -9.49
N CYS A 153 12.31 2.33 -8.53
CA CYS A 153 11.80 3.38 -7.64
C CYS A 153 12.95 4.10 -6.92
N HIS A 154 13.86 3.35 -6.30
CA HIS A 154 15.00 3.92 -5.60
C HIS A 154 15.92 4.74 -6.54
N SER A 155 16.13 4.30 -7.78
CA SER A 155 16.92 5.04 -8.78
C SER A 155 16.30 6.40 -9.15
N LYS A 156 14.99 6.55 -8.94
CA LYS A 156 14.23 7.79 -9.18
C LYS A 156 14.00 8.61 -7.89
N GLY A 157 14.54 8.17 -6.75
CA GLY A 157 14.32 8.82 -5.46
C GLY A 157 12.91 8.60 -4.89
N ILE A 158 12.20 7.58 -5.38
CA ILE A 158 10.86 7.21 -4.91
C ILE A 158 11.02 6.14 -3.84
N GLN A 159 10.50 6.41 -2.63
CA GLN A 159 10.49 5.44 -1.55
C GLN A 159 9.48 4.33 -1.84
N VAL A 160 9.81 3.10 -1.46
CA VAL A 160 8.87 1.97 -1.57
C VAL A 160 8.27 1.66 -0.21
N GLU A 161 6.93 1.66 -0.15
CA GLU A 161 6.16 1.10 0.96
C GLU A 161 5.68 -0.31 0.57
N ALA A 162 5.94 -1.28 1.45
CA ALA A 162 5.62 -2.68 1.24
C ALA A 162 4.35 -3.06 1.99
N PHE A 163 3.29 -3.42 1.28
CA PHE A 163 2.14 -4.10 1.87
C PHE A 163 2.15 -5.60 1.54
N GLY A 164 1.35 -6.39 2.27
CA GLY A 164 1.25 -7.84 2.03
C GLY A 164 2.47 -8.66 2.50
N SER A 165 3.44 -8.05 3.19
CA SER A 165 4.73 -8.68 3.52
C SER A 165 4.64 -9.97 4.35
N ARG A 166 3.54 -10.18 5.09
CA ARG A 166 3.29 -11.45 5.81
C ARG A 166 2.83 -12.59 4.91
N ALA A 167 2.56 -12.33 3.62
CA ALA A 167 2.05 -13.32 2.66
C ALA A 167 0.87 -14.13 3.24
N SER A 168 -0.01 -13.46 3.99
CA SER A 168 -1.26 -14.04 4.47
C SER A 168 -2.31 -13.97 3.37
N SER A 169 -3.16 -14.99 3.25
CA SER A 169 -4.14 -15.17 2.17
C SER A 169 -4.87 -13.87 1.77
N ALA A 170 -4.93 -13.62 0.47
CA ALA A 170 -5.85 -12.65 -0.12
C ALA A 170 -7.17 -13.33 -0.50
N ASP A 171 -8.24 -12.54 -0.65
CA ASP A 171 -9.59 -13.05 -0.90
C ASP A 171 -9.69 -13.92 -2.18
N CYS A 172 -8.89 -13.64 -3.20
CA CYS A 172 -8.88 -14.37 -4.47
C CYS A 172 -7.95 -15.60 -4.51
N VAL A 173 -7.10 -15.82 -3.49
CA VAL A 173 -6.11 -16.92 -3.47
C VAL A 173 -6.35 -17.79 -2.24
N LYS A 174 -7.38 -18.64 -2.30
CA LYS A 174 -7.83 -19.48 -1.18
C LYS A 174 -7.02 -20.78 -0.96
N THR A 175 -6.08 -21.11 -1.86
CA THR A 175 -5.49 -22.47 -1.94
C THR A 175 -4.05 -22.57 -1.44
N MET A 176 -3.45 -21.50 -0.93
CA MET A 176 -2.06 -21.54 -0.47
C MET A 176 -1.93 -21.80 1.02
N THR A 177 -0.94 -22.61 1.37
CA THR A 177 -0.44 -22.66 2.75
C THR A 177 0.07 -21.28 3.12
N PRO A 178 -0.41 -20.66 4.20
CA PRO A 178 0.09 -19.36 4.63
C PRO A 178 1.62 -19.43 4.83
N ARG A 179 2.38 -18.48 4.32
CA ARG A 179 3.84 -18.46 4.49
C ARG A 179 4.27 -18.45 5.95
N LEU A 180 3.40 -18.03 6.83
CA LEU A 180 3.57 -18.15 8.28
C LEU A 180 3.75 -19.59 8.77
N GLU A 181 3.25 -20.58 8.00
CA GLU A 181 3.30 -22.00 8.34
C GLU A 181 4.49 -22.74 7.70
N GLU A 182 5.21 -22.09 6.78
CA GLU A 182 6.33 -22.68 6.07
C GLU A 182 7.48 -23.07 7.00
N PRO A 183 8.04 -24.29 6.87
CA PRO A 183 9.10 -24.76 7.75
C PRO A 183 10.31 -23.83 7.80
N PHE A 184 10.79 -23.33 6.67
CA PHE A 184 11.96 -22.47 6.62
C PHE A 184 11.72 -21.12 7.31
N VAL A 185 10.49 -20.59 7.31
CA VAL A 185 10.15 -19.35 8.04
C VAL A 185 10.11 -19.64 9.55
N LYS A 186 9.52 -20.77 9.95
CA LYS A 186 9.44 -21.19 11.35
C LYS A 186 10.83 -21.49 11.96
N GLU A 187 11.72 -22.09 11.19
CA GLU A 187 13.10 -22.36 11.62
C GLU A 187 13.85 -21.04 11.92
N ILE A 188 13.77 -20.08 11.02
CA ILE A 188 14.34 -18.74 11.21
C ILE A 188 13.69 -18.05 12.43
N ALA A 189 12.37 -18.11 12.55
CA ALA A 189 11.64 -17.53 13.67
C ALA A 189 12.09 -18.11 15.02
N ALA A 190 12.25 -19.43 15.10
CA ALA A 190 12.74 -20.11 16.30
C ALA A 190 14.17 -19.69 16.65
N ALA A 191 15.06 -19.55 15.67
CA ALA A 191 16.46 -19.12 15.89
C ALA A 191 16.55 -17.72 16.53
N HIS A 192 15.62 -16.82 16.21
CA HIS A 192 15.56 -15.46 16.74
C HIS A 192 14.61 -15.30 17.93
N ASN A 193 13.95 -16.35 18.38
CA ASN A 193 12.87 -16.28 19.39
C ASN A 193 11.78 -15.27 19.02
N LYS A 194 11.43 -15.23 17.73
CA LYS A 194 10.41 -14.35 17.12
C LYS A 194 9.32 -15.18 16.47
N THR A 195 8.21 -14.53 16.11
CA THR A 195 7.16 -15.15 15.33
C THR A 195 7.49 -15.15 13.83
N ALA A 196 6.91 -16.06 13.07
CA ALA A 196 7.01 -16.08 11.61
C ALA A 196 6.60 -14.73 10.98
N ALA A 197 5.57 -14.07 11.52
CA ALA A 197 5.15 -12.76 11.07
C ALA A 197 6.22 -11.68 11.24
N GLN A 198 6.90 -11.67 12.40
CA GLN A 198 7.99 -10.73 12.68
C GLN A 198 9.19 -10.96 11.75
N VAL A 199 9.53 -12.22 11.45
CA VAL A 199 10.59 -12.55 10.47
C VAL A 199 10.25 -12.01 9.08
N LEU A 200 9.03 -12.21 8.59
CA LEU A 200 8.63 -11.71 7.27
C LEU A 200 8.57 -10.18 7.20
N LEU A 201 8.16 -9.51 8.28
CA LEU A 201 8.20 -8.05 8.37
C LEU A 201 9.64 -7.54 8.43
N ARG A 202 10.51 -8.19 9.21
CA ARG A 202 11.94 -7.85 9.31
C ARG A 202 12.66 -8.03 7.98
N HIS A 203 12.33 -9.08 7.22
CA HIS A 203 12.86 -9.29 5.87
C HIS A 203 12.60 -8.09 4.97
N ALA A 204 11.36 -7.60 4.90
CA ALA A 204 11.04 -6.42 4.09
C ALA A 204 11.75 -5.14 4.61
N LEU A 205 11.84 -4.96 5.94
CA LEU A 205 12.54 -3.84 6.56
C LEU A 205 14.03 -3.84 6.20
N GLN A 206 14.73 -5.01 6.28
CA GLN A 206 16.15 -5.12 5.93
C GLN A 206 16.45 -4.95 4.43
N ARG A 207 15.43 -5.02 3.58
CA ARG A 207 15.51 -4.65 2.16
C ARG A 207 15.39 -3.14 1.92
N GLY A 208 15.35 -2.31 2.99
CA GLY A 208 15.25 -0.85 2.90
C GLY A 208 13.84 -0.34 2.61
N LEU A 209 12.80 -1.14 2.88
CA LEU A 209 11.42 -0.78 2.60
C LEU A 209 10.71 -0.25 3.86
N VAL A 210 9.76 0.65 3.67
CA VAL A 210 8.79 1.00 4.70
C VAL A 210 7.73 -0.09 4.77
N VAL A 211 7.54 -0.71 5.92
CA VAL A 211 6.70 -1.91 6.05
C VAL A 211 5.34 -1.57 6.62
N LEU A 212 4.29 -1.90 5.88
CA LEU A 212 2.91 -1.74 6.31
C LEU A 212 2.33 -3.07 6.78
N SER A 213 1.99 -3.16 8.06
CA SER A 213 1.43 -4.38 8.62
C SER A 213 0.05 -4.16 9.21
N ARG A 214 -0.95 -4.89 8.67
CA ARG A 214 -2.30 -4.88 9.21
C ARG A 214 -2.33 -5.58 10.58
N GLY A 215 -2.89 -4.92 11.58
CA GLY A 215 -3.21 -5.49 12.88
C GLY A 215 -4.62 -5.08 13.30
N VAL A 216 -5.44 -6.03 13.77
CA VAL A 216 -6.83 -5.78 14.22
C VAL A 216 -7.00 -5.98 15.73
N THR A 217 -5.94 -6.42 16.43
CA THR A 217 -5.93 -6.57 17.88
C THR A 217 -4.73 -5.84 18.47
N PRO A 218 -4.82 -5.30 19.70
CA PRO A 218 -3.68 -4.65 20.36
C PRO A 218 -2.43 -5.54 20.42
N ALA A 219 -2.60 -6.83 20.68
CA ALA A 219 -1.50 -7.79 20.72
C ALA A 219 -0.81 -7.94 19.35
N ALA A 220 -1.59 -8.06 18.26
CA ALA A 220 -1.05 -8.14 16.91
C ALA A 220 -0.32 -6.86 16.50
N ILE A 221 -0.90 -5.68 16.82
CA ILE A 221 -0.26 -4.39 16.54
C ILE A 221 1.08 -4.27 17.26
N LYS A 222 1.12 -4.60 18.56
CA LYS A 222 2.35 -4.58 19.35
C LYS A 222 3.39 -5.56 18.80
N SER A 223 2.98 -6.80 18.50
CA SER A 223 3.87 -7.81 17.92
C SER A 223 4.43 -7.40 16.57
N ASN A 224 3.62 -6.81 15.68
CA ASN A 224 4.07 -6.33 14.37
C ASN A 224 5.12 -5.20 14.47
N PHE A 225 5.10 -4.43 15.56
CA PHE A 225 6.07 -3.37 15.80
C PHE A 225 7.37 -3.87 16.46
N ASP A 226 7.36 -5.06 17.06
CA ASP A 226 8.50 -5.65 17.76
C ASP A 226 9.45 -6.38 16.78
N ILE A 227 10.03 -5.61 15.85
CA ILE A 227 10.87 -6.10 14.74
C ILE A 227 12.20 -5.34 14.60
N PHE A 228 12.55 -4.48 15.57
CA PHE A 228 13.74 -3.63 15.51
C PHE A 228 14.89 -4.12 16.37
N ASP A 229 14.69 -5.14 17.20
CA ASP A 229 15.62 -5.66 18.19
C ASP A 229 16.40 -6.91 17.73
N PHE A 230 16.21 -7.34 16.46
CA PHE A 230 16.95 -8.45 15.86
C PHE A 230 17.26 -8.19 14.39
N GLU A 231 18.22 -8.91 13.85
CA GLU A 231 18.61 -8.86 12.44
C GLU A 231 18.66 -10.26 11.84
N LEU A 232 18.19 -10.39 10.61
CA LEU A 232 18.34 -11.60 9.82
C LEU A 232 19.74 -11.62 9.22
N SER A 233 20.43 -12.75 9.32
CA SER A 233 21.72 -12.99 8.68
C SER A 233 21.59 -12.99 7.15
N GLU A 234 22.71 -12.82 6.44
CA GLU A 234 22.74 -12.91 4.97
C GLU A 234 22.20 -14.26 4.45
N ALA A 235 22.51 -15.37 5.14
CA ALA A 235 22.03 -16.70 4.78
C ALA A 235 20.50 -16.82 4.93
N GLU A 236 19.93 -16.23 6.00
CA GLU A 236 18.49 -16.20 6.22
C GLU A 236 17.79 -15.29 5.18
N MET A 237 18.36 -14.11 4.91
CA MET A 237 17.88 -13.23 3.86
C MET A 237 17.90 -13.93 2.50
N GLN A 238 18.97 -14.64 2.14
CA GLN A 238 19.07 -15.42 0.91
C GLN A 238 18.02 -16.54 0.87
N THR A 239 17.79 -17.22 1.98
CA THR A 239 16.74 -18.25 2.08
C THR A 239 15.37 -17.67 1.79
N LEU A 240 15.01 -16.54 2.42
CA LEU A 240 13.75 -15.85 2.23
C LEU A 240 13.60 -15.29 0.80
N ASN A 241 14.69 -14.85 0.18
CA ASN A 241 14.70 -14.34 -1.19
C ASN A 241 14.56 -15.44 -2.26
N THR A 242 14.83 -16.69 -1.94
CA THR A 242 14.89 -17.78 -2.95
C THR A 242 13.81 -18.82 -2.81
N LYS A 243 13.22 -18.99 -1.63
CA LYS A 243 12.20 -20.02 -1.36
C LYS A 243 10.75 -19.58 -1.63
N GLY A 244 10.55 -18.35 -2.09
CA GLY A 244 9.23 -17.84 -2.46
C GLY A 244 8.70 -18.41 -3.77
N GLY A 245 7.39 -18.31 -3.99
CA GLY A 245 6.67 -18.94 -5.12
C GLY A 245 6.51 -18.04 -6.35
N ASN A 246 7.05 -16.83 -6.36
CA ASN A 246 6.81 -15.80 -7.39
C ASN A 246 5.30 -15.59 -7.65
N LEU A 247 4.54 -15.35 -6.61
CA LEU A 247 3.09 -15.24 -6.66
C LEU A 247 2.62 -13.90 -6.12
N ARG A 248 1.83 -13.18 -6.92
CA ARG A 248 1.08 -11.99 -6.50
C ARG A 248 -0.22 -12.43 -5.83
N LEU A 249 -0.46 -11.96 -4.60
CA LEU A 249 -1.68 -12.24 -3.84
C LEU A 249 -2.79 -11.23 -4.17
N PHE A 250 -2.43 -9.96 -4.36
CA PHE A 250 -3.37 -8.87 -4.63
C PHE A 250 -3.33 -8.50 -6.11
N ASN A 251 -3.95 -9.33 -6.94
CA ASN A 251 -3.91 -9.22 -8.40
C ASN A 251 -5.07 -8.42 -9.01
N TYR A 252 -6.08 -8.03 -8.24
CA TYR A 252 -7.20 -7.18 -8.71
C TYR A 252 -7.83 -7.67 -10.02
N LEU A 253 -8.20 -8.95 -10.09
CA LEU A 253 -8.68 -9.63 -11.31
C LEU A 253 -9.89 -8.94 -11.96
N ALA A 254 -10.72 -8.25 -11.19
CA ALA A 254 -11.83 -7.44 -11.71
C ALA A 254 -11.36 -6.38 -12.72
N LEU A 255 -10.10 -5.96 -12.67
CA LEU A 255 -9.53 -4.90 -13.50
C LEU A 255 -8.54 -5.43 -14.55
N LYS A 256 -8.44 -6.74 -14.74
CA LYS A 256 -7.43 -7.39 -15.59
C LYS A 256 -7.44 -6.90 -17.05
N ASP A 257 -8.61 -6.57 -17.57
CA ASP A 257 -8.79 -6.13 -18.97
C ASP A 257 -8.78 -4.59 -19.09
N HIS A 258 -8.53 -3.86 -18.00
CA HIS A 258 -8.41 -2.41 -18.04
C HIS A 258 -7.09 -1.99 -18.71
N PRO A 259 -7.05 -0.95 -19.59
CA PRO A 259 -5.81 -0.50 -20.25
C PRO A 259 -4.69 -0.13 -19.28
N GLU A 260 -5.03 0.39 -18.09
CA GLU A 260 -4.09 0.75 -17.04
C GLU A 260 -3.88 -0.38 -16.01
N TYR A 261 -4.19 -1.63 -16.32
CA TYR A 261 -3.89 -2.73 -15.41
C TYR A 261 -2.36 -2.94 -15.29
N PRO A 262 -1.77 -2.79 -14.08
CA PRO A 262 -0.32 -2.66 -13.94
C PRO A 262 0.46 -3.98 -14.01
N PHE A 263 -0.22 -5.14 -13.93
CA PHE A 263 0.42 -6.44 -13.69
C PHE A 263 0.49 -7.36 -14.94
N ASN A 264 0.23 -6.82 -16.14
CA ASN A 264 0.35 -7.59 -17.38
C ASN A 264 1.78 -7.81 -17.86
N GLU A 265 2.76 -7.15 -17.24
CA GLU A 265 4.16 -7.08 -17.69
C GLU A 265 5.18 -7.56 -16.65
N ASP A 266 4.71 -8.18 -15.57
CA ASP A 266 5.55 -8.72 -14.49
C ASP A 266 6.02 -10.17 -14.78
#